data_4938ee6e9725e2dc6cb8e5bc2ff8fec6
#
_entry.id   4938ee6e9725e2dc6cb8e5bc2ff8fec6
#
_cell.length_a   1.000
_cell.length_b   1.000
_cell.length_c   1.000
_cell.angle_alpha   90.00
_cell.angle_beta   90.00
_cell.angle_gamma   90.00
#
_symmetry.space_group_name_H-M   'P 1'
#
loop_
_entity.id
_entity.type
_entity.pdbx_description
1 polymer ?
#
loop_
_entity_poly.entity_id
_entity_poly.type
_entity_poly.pdbx_seq_one_letter_code
_entity_poly.pdbx_strand_id
1 'polypeptide(L)'
;MLILNPDIADLQNRDTGTFAGDEWGETDTRFLYGAFNALSILNMMHLVDVDKAVSHIQACANFDGGFGTSPGAESHAGQIFTCVGALTIARRLDIVDHQRLAAWLSERQLPNGGLNGRPEKLEDVCYSWWVLSSIAMLGKLHWINASKLITFILKCQDIDQGGIADRPGDMVDVFHTVFGLAGLSLLGYSGLVEVDPV
;
A
#
# COMPACT_ATOMS: atom_id res chain seq x y z
N MET A 1 27.81 -12.15 -8.86
CA MET A 1 26.51 -12.09 -9.57
C MET A 1 25.50 -12.71 -8.62
N LEU A 2 24.70 -11.89 -7.94
CA LEU A 2 23.67 -12.37 -7.01
C LEU A 2 22.61 -13.16 -7.81
N ILE A 3 22.51 -14.45 -7.51
CA ILE A 3 21.49 -15.36 -8.08
C ILE A 3 20.21 -15.13 -7.27
N LEU A 4 19.53 -13.99 -7.47
CA LEU A 4 18.26 -13.69 -6.78
C LEU A 4 17.02 -13.92 -7.66
N ASN A 5 17.20 -14.23 -8.96
CA ASN A 5 16.11 -14.13 -9.92
C ASN A 5 15.28 -15.41 -10.12
N PRO A 6 15.85 -16.62 -10.14
CA PRO A 6 15.05 -17.85 -10.16
C PRO A 6 14.24 -18.00 -8.88
N ASP A 7 14.83 -17.63 -7.72
CA ASP A 7 14.25 -17.85 -6.40
C ASP A 7 12.92 -17.11 -6.21
N ILE A 8 12.78 -15.84 -6.66
CA ILE A 8 11.52 -15.08 -6.54
C ILE A 8 10.43 -15.66 -7.45
N ALA A 9 10.78 -16.03 -8.68
CA ALA A 9 9.82 -16.60 -9.61
C ALA A 9 9.36 -18.01 -9.19
N ASP A 10 10.22 -18.75 -8.52
CA ASP A 10 9.92 -20.08 -7.98
C ASP A 10 8.96 -20.06 -6.77
N LEU A 11 8.85 -18.89 -6.11
CA LEU A 11 7.85 -18.70 -5.05
C LEU A 11 6.42 -18.60 -5.58
N GLN A 12 6.23 -18.45 -6.90
CA GLN A 12 4.88 -18.43 -7.47
C GLN A 12 4.28 -19.83 -7.59
N ASN A 13 3.13 -20.02 -6.98
CA ASN A 13 2.27 -21.15 -7.30
C ASN A 13 1.58 -20.90 -8.66
N ARG A 14 1.99 -21.67 -9.68
CA ARG A 14 1.51 -21.50 -11.06
C ARG A 14 0.05 -21.88 -11.27
N ASP A 15 -0.53 -22.64 -10.36
CA ASP A 15 -1.96 -23.04 -10.45
C ASP A 15 -2.88 -21.95 -9.89
N THR A 16 -2.48 -21.32 -8.78
CA THR A 16 -3.29 -20.32 -8.05
C THR A 16 -2.91 -18.88 -8.32
N GLY A 17 -1.67 -18.62 -8.79
CA GLY A 17 -1.12 -17.27 -8.95
C GLY A 17 -0.63 -16.62 -7.66
N THR A 18 -0.72 -17.30 -6.52
CA THR A 18 -0.22 -16.81 -5.22
C THR A 18 1.30 -16.82 -5.17
N PHE A 19 1.87 -15.99 -4.31
CA PHE A 19 3.29 -16.03 -4.00
C PHE A 19 3.48 -16.41 -2.53
N ALA A 20 4.39 -17.35 -2.27
CA ALA A 20 4.85 -17.65 -0.93
C ALA A 20 5.85 -16.58 -0.45
N GLY A 21 5.90 -16.34 0.86
CA GLY A 21 6.89 -15.45 1.47
C GLY A 21 8.24 -16.10 1.61
N ASP A 22 8.25 -17.41 1.70
CA ASP A 22 9.41 -18.25 1.94
C ASP A 22 9.17 -19.71 1.52
N GLU A 23 10.13 -20.59 1.83
CA GLU A 23 10.09 -22.03 1.54
C GLU A 23 8.99 -22.79 2.32
N TRP A 24 8.42 -22.21 3.40
CA TRP A 24 7.36 -22.83 4.19
C TRP A 24 5.96 -22.58 3.64
N GLY A 25 5.83 -21.71 2.65
CA GLY A 25 4.63 -21.60 1.83
C GLY A 25 3.52 -20.70 2.39
N GLU A 26 3.81 -19.81 3.36
CA GLU A 26 2.85 -18.77 3.76
C GLU A 26 2.54 -17.86 2.56
N THR A 27 1.26 -17.61 2.30
CA THR A 27 0.81 -16.78 1.19
C THR A 27 0.04 -15.55 1.69
N ASP A 28 0.31 -14.40 1.06
CA ASP A 28 -0.32 -13.11 1.37
C ASP A 28 -0.16 -12.19 0.15
N THR A 29 -1.08 -11.27 -0.05
CA THR A 29 -0.98 -10.29 -1.14
C THR A 29 0.26 -9.39 -1.03
N ARG A 30 0.83 -9.23 0.16
CA ARG A 30 2.11 -8.53 0.38
C ARG A 30 3.28 -9.21 -0.33
N PHE A 31 3.34 -10.53 -0.31
CA PHE A 31 4.40 -11.29 -0.99
C PHE A 31 4.28 -11.18 -2.50
N LEU A 32 3.06 -11.24 -3.03
CA LEU A 32 2.80 -11.01 -4.45
C LEU A 32 3.26 -9.62 -4.89
N TYR A 33 2.90 -8.58 -4.13
CA TYR A 33 3.35 -7.21 -4.41
C TYR A 33 4.88 -7.08 -4.34
N GLY A 34 5.50 -7.64 -3.30
CA GLY A 34 6.97 -7.63 -3.16
C GLY A 34 7.67 -8.33 -4.33
N ALA A 35 7.15 -9.47 -4.78
CA ALA A 35 7.66 -10.18 -5.94
C ALA A 35 7.51 -9.35 -7.23
N PHE A 36 6.34 -8.73 -7.46
CA PHE A 36 6.12 -7.87 -8.62
C PHE A 36 7.04 -6.63 -8.62
N ASN A 37 7.24 -6.00 -7.46
CA ASN A 37 8.19 -4.91 -7.30
C ASN A 37 9.59 -5.32 -7.71
N ALA A 38 10.11 -6.39 -7.11
CA ALA A 38 11.45 -6.88 -7.39
C ALA A 38 11.62 -7.26 -8.87
N LEU A 39 10.68 -8.02 -9.43
CA LEU A 39 10.73 -8.48 -10.83
C LEU A 39 10.55 -7.32 -11.82
N SER A 40 9.77 -6.29 -11.47
CA SER A 40 9.61 -5.08 -12.30
C SER A 40 10.90 -4.26 -12.34
N ILE A 41 11.51 -4.00 -11.18
CA ILE A 41 12.80 -3.29 -11.09
C ILE A 41 13.90 -4.02 -11.88
N LEU A 42 13.91 -5.34 -11.82
CA LEU A 42 14.86 -6.21 -12.54
C LEU A 42 14.51 -6.44 -14.03
N ASN A 43 13.36 -5.91 -14.49
CA ASN A 43 12.81 -6.15 -15.84
C ASN A 43 12.57 -7.65 -16.13
N MET A 44 12.08 -8.39 -15.16
CA MET A 44 11.94 -9.85 -15.16
C MET A 44 10.50 -10.35 -14.96
N MET A 45 9.50 -9.50 -15.16
CA MET A 45 8.09 -9.88 -15.05
C MET A 45 7.67 -11.05 -15.96
N HIS A 46 8.43 -11.29 -17.04
CA HIS A 46 8.20 -12.40 -17.96
C HIS A 46 8.48 -13.79 -17.35
N LEU A 47 9.12 -13.86 -16.18
CA LEU A 47 9.42 -15.11 -15.47
C LEU A 47 8.21 -15.65 -14.68
N VAL A 48 7.17 -14.86 -14.49
CA VAL A 48 6.00 -15.23 -13.69
C VAL A 48 4.71 -15.18 -14.51
N ASP A 49 3.68 -15.90 -14.04
CA ASP A 49 2.35 -15.85 -14.61
C ASP A 49 1.58 -14.65 -14.02
N VAL A 50 1.64 -13.52 -14.73
CA VAL A 50 1.01 -12.26 -14.30
C VAL A 50 -0.53 -12.39 -14.30
N ASP A 51 -1.11 -13.10 -15.28
CA ASP A 51 -2.58 -13.22 -15.37
C ASP A 51 -3.16 -14.05 -14.23
N LYS A 52 -2.47 -15.10 -13.81
CA LYS A 52 -2.84 -15.88 -12.61
C LYS A 52 -2.74 -15.05 -11.35
N ALA A 53 -1.66 -14.28 -11.18
CA ALA A 53 -1.49 -13.40 -10.04
C ALA A 53 -2.59 -12.32 -9.98
N VAL A 54 -2.93 -11.70 -11.10
CA VAL A 54 -4.05 -10.74 -11.22
C VAL A 54 -5.39 -11.40 -10.87
N SER A 55 -5.61 -12.62 -11.32
CA SER A 55 -6.82 -13.38 -10.98
C SER A 55 -6.92 -13.67 -9.48
N HIS A 56 -5.78 -13.95 -8.82
CA HIS A 56 -5.73 -14.11 -7.37
C HIS A 56 -6.07 -12.79 -6.65
N ILE A 57 -5.47 -11.65 -7.07
CA ILE A 57 -5.82 -10.34 -6.50
C ILE A 57 -7.32 -10.06 -6.65
N GLN A 58 -7.90 -10.36 -7.81
CA GLN A 58 -9.33 -10.17 -8.05
C GLN A 58 -10.19 -11.04 -7.11
N ALA A 59 -9.75 -12.24 -6.77
CA ALA A 59 -10.41 -13.10 -5.79
C ALA A 59 -10.32 -12.55 -4.35
N CYS A 60 -9.33 -11.71 -4.05
CA CYS A 60 -9.19 -11.03 -2.75
C CYS A 60 -10.05 -9.77 -2.61
N ALA A 61 -10.75 -9.35 -3.68
CA ALA A 61 -11.65 -8.21 -3.65
C ALA A 61 -12.91 -8.52 -2.83
N ASN A 62 -13.37 -7.53 -2.06
CA ASN A 62 -14.54 -7.62 -1.20
C ASN A 62 -15.71 -6.79 -1.74
N PHE A 63 -16.91 -7.09 -1.22
CA PHE A 63 -18.15 -6.38 -1.59
C PHE A 63 -18.12 -4.89 -1.26
N ASP A 64 -17.28 -4.44 -0.32
CA ASP A 64 -17.09 -3.03 0.05
C ASP A 64 -16.19 -2.25 -0.93
N GLY A 65 -15.55 -2.95 -1.87
CA GLY A 65 -14.64 -2.41 -2.86
C GLY A 65 -13.17 -2.46 -2.44
N GLY A 66 -12.86 -2.89 -1.22
CA GLY A 66 -11.51 -3.08 -0.72
C GLY A 66 -10.94 -4.47 -1.00
N PHE A 67 -9.74 -4.73 -0.49
CA PHE A 67 -9.02 -5.99 -0.65
C PHE A 67 -8.51 -6.49 0.69
N GLY A 68 -8.53 -7.82 0.88
CA GLY A 68 -7.94 -8.50 2.03
C GLY A 68 -6.63 -9.23 1.69
N THR A 69 -6.04 -9.89 2.68
CA THR A 69 -4.79 -10.69 2.55
C THR A 69 -4.95 -11.91 1.66
N SER A 70 -6.18 -12.44 1.61
CA SER A 70 -6.58 -13.64 0.86
C SER A 70 -8.08 -13.56 0.57
N PRO A 71 -8.62 -14.42 -0.32
CA PRO A 71 -10.05 -14.44 -0.59
C PRO A 71 -10.89 -14.60 0.69
N GLY A 72 -11.85 -13.67 0.89
CA GLY A 72 -12.73 -13.64 2.06
C GLY A 72 -12.15 -12.98 3.31
N ALA A 73 -10.90 -12.53 3.29
CA ALA A 73 -10.32 -11.75 4.38
C ALA A 73 -10.83 -10.30 4.36
N GLU A 74 -10.93 -9.67 5.54
CA GLU A 74 -11.40 -8.28 5.72
C GLU A 74 -10.57 -7.27 4.92
N SER A 75 -11.23 -6.26 4.35
CA SER A 75 -10.57 -5.14 3.66
C SER A 75 -9.72 -4.32 4.62
N HIS A 76 -8.48 -4.04 4.20
CA HIS A 76 -7.51 -3.31 5.00
C HIS A 76 -6.64 -2.44 4.09
N ALA A 77 -6.35 -1.20 4.51
CA ALA A 77 -5.63 -0.22 3.69
C ALA A 77 -4.24 -0.70 3.24
N GLY A 78 -3.50 -1.42 4.10
CA GLY A 78 -2.22 -2.01 3.74
C GLY A 78 -2.34 -3.09 2.66
N GLN A 79 -3.39 -3.90 2.70
CA GLN A 79 -3.65 -4.92 1.67
C GLN A 79 -4.18 -4.30 0.38
N ILE A 80 -4.98 -3.24 0.48
CA ILE A 80 -5.40 -2.44 -0.67
C ILE A 80 -4.18 -1.87 -1.38
N PHE A 81 -3.22 -1.31 -0.64
CA PHE A 81 -1.97 -0.80 -1.21
C PHE A 81 -1.22 -1.89 -1.99
N THR A 82 -1.02 -3.06 -1.42
CA THR A 82 -0.29 -4.14 -2.09
C THR A 82 -1.02 -4.66 -3.33
N CYS A 83 -2.34 -4.79 -3.26
CA CYS A 83 -3.16 -5.21 -4.41
C CYS A 83 -3.16 -4.15 -5.53
N VAL A 84 -3.41 -2.88 -5.19
CA VAL A 84 -3.44 -1.78 -6.17
C VAL A 84 -2.06 -1.54 -6.77
N GLY A 85 -0.99 -1.59 -5.96
CA GLY A 85 0.39 -1.50 -6.42
C GLY A 85 0.77 -2.62 -7.39
N ALA A 86 0.45 -3.87 -7.04
CA ALA A 86 0.69 -5.00 -7.94
C ALA A 86 -0.10 -4.88 -9.26
N LEU A 87 -1.36 -4.44 -9.20
CA LEU A 87 -2.18 -4.19 -10.40
C LEU A 87 -1.64 -3.04 -11.24
N THR A 88 -1.07 -2.00 -10.61
CA THR A 88 -0.43 -0.88 -11.32
C THR A 88 0.82 -1.35 -12.05
N ILE A 89 1.68 -2.13 -11.40
CA ILE A 89 2.87 -2.74 -12.02
C ILE A 89 2.46 -3.65 -13.18
N ALA A 90 1.41 -4.45 -13.00
CA ALA A 90 0.86 -5.33 -14.05
C ALA A 90 0.11 -4.58 -15.16
N ARG A 91 -0.14 -3.27 -15.02
CA ARG A 91 -0.97 -2.44 -15.92
C ARG A 91 -2.41 -2.96 -16.04
N ARG A 92 -2.98 -3.43 -14.94
CA ARG A 92 -4.29 -4.06 -14.85
C ARG A 92 -5.23 -3.36 -13.83
N LEU A 93 -5.06 -2.05 -13.61
CA LEU A 93 -5.99 -1.27 -12.78
C LEU A 93 -7.42 -1.18 -13.37
N ASP A 94 -7.58 -1.49 -14.65
CA ASP A 94 -8.87 -1.53 -15.34
C ASP A 94 -9.90 -2.48 -14.71
N ILE A 95 -9.45 -3.49 -13.96
CA ILE A 95 -10.32 -4.46 -13.28
C ILE A 95 -10.91 -3.95 -11.95
N VAL A 96 -10.46 -2.78 -11.46
CA VAL A 96 -10.87 -2.22 -10.18
C VAL A 96 -11.99 -1.19 -10.37
N ASP A 97 -13.01 -1.23 -9.52
CA ASP A 97 -13.97 -0.11 -9.42
C ASP A 97 -13.30 1.07 -8.68
N HIS A 98 -12.70 1.97 -9.46
CA HIS A 98 -11.95 3.12 -8.94
C HIS A 98 -12.80 4.03 -8.04
N GLN A 99 -14.10 4.18 -8.33
CA GLN A 99 -14.97 5.05 -7.54
C GLN A 99 -15.26 4.44 -6.17
N ARG A 100 -15.60 3.16 -6.18
CA ARG A 100 -15.94 2.44 -4.95
C ARG A 100 -14.74 2.29 -4.03
N LEU A 101 -13.59 1.91 -4.58
CA LEU A 101 -12.36 1.78 -3.82
C LEU A 101 -11.88 3.13 -3.28
N ALA A 102 -11.92 4.20 -4.08
CA ALA A 102 -11.54 5.52 -3.63
C ALA A 102 -12.48 6.05 -2.54
N ALA A 103 -13.78 5.75 -2.61
CA ALA A 103 -14.72 6.06 -1.53
C ALA A 103 -14.31 5.36 -0.22
N TRP A 104 -14.07 4.05 -0.27
CA TRP A 104 -13.59 3.28 0.88
C TRP A 104 -12.32 3.86 1.50
N LEU A 105 -11.33 4.20 0.66
CA LEU A 105 -10.06 4.80 1.09
C LEU A 105 -10.27 6.20 1.70
N SER A 106 -11.11 7.04 1.12
CA SER A 106 -11.37 8.39 1.64
C SER A 106 -12.05 8.39 2.99
N GLU A 107 -12.88 7.39 3.27
CA GLU A 107 -13.52 7.18 4.58
C GLU A 107 -12.53 6.77 5.69
N ARG A 108 -11.28 6.47 5.34
CA ARG A 108 -10.23 6.21 6.34
C ARG A 108 -9.76 7.48 7.04
N GLN A 109 -10.08 8.67 6.51
CA GLN A 109 -9.71 9.92 7.16
C GLN A 109 -10.63 10.25 8.33
N LEU A 110 -10.04 10.31 9.52
CA LEU A 110 -10.73 10.60 10.76
C LEU A 110 -10.91 12.13 10.99
N PRO A 111 -11.78 12.55 11.93
CA PRO A 111 -12.02 13.96 12.20
C PRO A 111 -10.78 14.77 12.56
N ASN A 112 -9.77 14.15 13.22
CA ASN A 112 -8.48 14.75 13.57
C ASN A 112 -7.50 14.90 12.38
N GLY A 113 -7.87 14.36 11.21
CA GLY A 113 -7.10 14.44 9.98
C GLY A 113 -6.23 13.21 9.70
N GLY A 114 -5.95 12.38 10.69
CA GLY A 114 -5.20 11.13 10.53
C GLY A 114 -5.98 10.08 9.75
N LEU A 115 -5.28 9.07 9.26
CA LEU A 115 -5.86 7.96 8.49
C LEU A 115 -5.77 6.67 9.30
N ASN A 116 -6.77 5.82 9.20
CA ASN A 116 -6.76 4.48 9.79
C ASN A 116 -6.70 3.37 8.74
N GLY A 117 -6.41 2.14 9.19
CA GLY A 117 -6.26 0.99 8.29
C GLY A 117 -7.57 0.33 7.89
N ARG A 118 -8.62 0.47 8.69
CA ARG A 118 -9.96 -0.08 8.48
C ARG A 118 -10.97 0.57 9.42
N PRO A 119 -12.27 0.38 9.20
CA PRO A 119 -13.32 0.98 10.05
C PRO A 119 -13.08 0.74 11.55
N GLU A 120 -13.43 1.74 12.36
CA GLU A 120 -13.40 1.70 13.83
C GLU A 120 -12.01 1.50 14.47
N LYS A 121 -10.92 1.64 13.70
CA LYS A 121 -9.56 1.65 14.24
C LYS A 121 -9.05 3.07 14.42
N LEU A 122 -8.07 3.22 15.31
CA LEU A 122 -7.37 4.47 15.51
C LEU A 122 -6.51 4.82 14.30
N GLU A 123 -6.22 6.10 14.16
CA GLU A 123 -5.27 6.63 13.20
C GLU A 123 -3.85 6.17 13.49
N ASP A 124 -3.06 6.13 12.44
CA ASP A 124 -1.64 5.84 12.51
C ASP A 124 -0.97 6.46 11.28
N VAL A 125 0.18 7.11 11.46
CA VAL A 125 0.90 7.81 10.40
C VAL A 125 1.28 6.88 9.24
N CYS A 126 1.49 5.58 9.46
CA CYS A 126 1.82 4.67 8.37
C CYS A 126 0.75 4.64 7.26
N TYR A 127 -0.53 4.88 7.61
CA TYR A 127 -1.60 4.98 6.61
C TYR A 127 -1.53 6.25 5.76
N SER A 128 -0.71 7.23 6.15
CA SER A 128 -0.35 8.35 5.27
C SER A 128 0.45 7.91 4.03
N TRP A 129 0.94 6.67 4.02
CA TRP A 129 1.46 6.05 2.81
C TRP A 129 0.46 5.08 2.19
N TRP A 130 0.00 4.08 2.94
CA TRP A 130 -0.85 3.00 2.40
C TRP A 130 -2.14 3.52 1.75
N VAL A 131 -2.80 4.49 2.36
CA VAL A 131 -4.03 5.09 1.82
C VAL A 131 -3.71 6.09 0.71
N LEU A 132 -2.73 7.02 0.93
CA LEU A 132 -2.45 8.06 -0.05
C LEU A 132 -1.88 7.50 -1.35
N SER A 133 -0.95 6.56 -1.29
CA SER A 133 -0.39 5.94 -2.50
C SER A 133 -1.47 5.20 -3.29
N SER A 134 -2.33 4.45 -2.60
CA SER A 134 -3.46 3.76 -3.25
C SER A 134 -4.40 4.74 -3.95
N ILE A 135 -4.84 5.79 -3.26
CA ILE A 135 -5.78 6.76 -3.82
C ILE A 135 -5.13 7.64 -4.90
N ALA A 136 -3.80 7.85 -4.84
CA ALA A 136 -3.03 8.53 -5.89
C ALA A 136 -2.96 7.68 -7.17
N MET A 137 -2.67 6.38 -7.06
CA MET A 137 -2.72 5.45 -8.21
C MET A 137 -4.09 5.40 -8.88
N LEU A 138 -5.17 5.62 -8.13
CA LEU A 138 -6.54 5.73 -8.65
C LEU A 138 -6.86 7.12 -9.23
N GLY A 139 -5.95 8.11 -9.15
CA GLY A 139 -6.17 9.47 -9.61
C GLY A 139 -7.18 10.28 -8.78
N LYS A 140 -7.37 9.92 -7.50
CA LYS A 140 -8.40 10.49 -6.60
C LYS A 140 -7.82 11.15 -5.35
N LEU A 141 -6.55 11.53 -5.34
CA LEU A 141 -5.88 12.12 -4.17
C LEU A 141 -6.66 13.33 -3.59
N HIS A 142 -7.33 14.09 -4.44
CA HIS A 142 -8.16 15.24 -4.05
C HIS A 142 -9.39 14.89 -3.19
N TRP A 143 -9.69 13.60 -2.96
CA TRP A 143 -10.74 13.17 -2.04
C TRP A 143 -10.28 13.18 -0.58
N ILE A 144 -9.00 13.29 -0.32
CA ILE A 144 -8.42 13.43 1.01
C ILE A 144 -8.28 14.93 1.36
N ASN A 145 -8.61 15.29 2.60
CA ASN A 145 -8.32 16.63 3.11
C ASN A 145 -6.82 16.74 3.44
N ALA A 146 -6.04 17.20 2.46
CA ALA A 146 -4.60 17.31 2.54
C ALA A 146 -4.13 18.15 3.73
N SER A 147 -4.74 19.32 3.97
CA SER A 147 -4.31 20.24 5.04
C SER A 147 -4.48 19.63 6.44
N LYS A 148 -5.57 18.87 6.66
CA LYS A 148 -5.79 18.18 7.93
C LYS A 148 -4.78 17.04 8.13
N LEU A 149 -4.49 16.27 7.07
CA LEU A 149 -3.54 15.17 7.16
C LEU A 149 -2.12 15.67 7.38
N ILE A 150 -1.67 16.71 6.66
CA ILE A 150 -0.38 17.35 6.90
C ILE A 150 -0.27 17.80 8.36
N THR A 151 -1.31 18.47 8.89
CA THR A 151 -1.33 18.91 10.28
C THR A 151 -1.22 17.73 11.25
N PHE A 152 -1.87 16.61 10.97
CA PHE A 152 -1.79 15.40 11.79
C PHE A 152 -0.37 14.82 11.78
N ILE A 153 0.24 14.62 10.60
CA ILE A 153 1.59 14.06 10.48
C ILE A 153 2.61 14.95 11.23
N LEU A 154 2.53 16.28 11.05
CA LEU A 154 3.45 17.22 11.72
C LEU A 154 3.28 17.23 13.24
N LYS A 155 2.10 16.93 13.79
CA LYS A 155 1.91 16.76 15.23
C LYS A 155 2.53 15.48 15.79
N CYS A 156 2.81 14.51 14.95
CA CYS A 156 3.50 13.26 15.34
C CYS A 156 5.03 13.39 15.30
N GLN A 157 5.55 14.54 14.87
CA GLN A 157 6.99 14.82 14.82
C GLN A 157 7.54 15.16 16.21
N ASP A 158 8.66 14.53 16.57
CA ASP A 158 9.52 14.99 17.66
C ASP A 158 10.47 16.06 17.11
N ILE A 159 10.29 17.31 17.55
CA ILE A 159 11.11 18.45 17.08
C ILE A 159 12.48 18.54 17.77
N ASP A 160 12.66 17.88 18.91
CA ASP A 160 13.89 17.92 19.67
C ASP A 160 14.87 16.80 19.25
N GLN A 161 14.36 15.57 19.11
CA GLN A 161 15.16 14.40 18.74
C GLN A 161 15.08 14.06 17.25
N GLY A 162 14.08 14.60 16.56
CA GLY A 162 13.76 14.26 15.17
C GLY A 162 12.97 12.97 15.05
N GLY A 163 12.36 12.75 13.88
CA GLY A 163 11.55 11.58 13.59
C GLY A 163 10.04 11.83 13.72
N ILE A 164 9.26 10.83 13.32
CA ILE A 164 7.80 10.86 13.35
C ILE A 164 7.32 9.57 14.03
N ALA A 165 6.33 9.71 14.93
CA ALA A 165 5.65 8.61 15.61
C ALA A 165 4.39 8.19 14.86
N ASP A 166 3.77 7.09 15.27
CA ASP A 166 2.46 6.65 14.77
C ASP A 166 1.35 7.64 15.12
N ARG A 167 1.41 8.25 16.31
CA ARG A 167 0.45 9.23 16.83
C ARG A 167 1.14 10.33 17.65
N PRO A 168 0.46 11.48 17.86
CA PRO A 168 1.02 12.54 18.68
C PRO A 168 1.30 12.09 20.11
N GLY A 169 2.54 12.26 20.56
CA GLY A 169 3.00 11.95 21.92
C GLY A 169 3.56 10.53 22.09
N ASP A 170 3.52 9.70 21.08
CA ASP A 170 4.16 8.38 21.08
C ASP A 170 5.63 8.48 20.67
N MET A 171 6.38 7.40 20.87
CA MET A 171 7.81 7.36 20.55
C MET A 171 8.03 7.28 19.04
N VAL A 172 8.92 8.13 18.53
CA VAL A 172 9.30 8.14 17.12
C VAL A 172 10.10 6.91 16.72
N ASP A 173 9.95 6.48 15.49
CA ASP A 173 10.72 5.38 14.89
C ASP A 173 10.96 5.58 13.40
N VAL A 174 11.83 4.75 12.82
CA VAL A 174 12.22 4.86 11.41
C VAL A 174 11.09 4.50 10.45
N PHE A 175 10.21 3.59 10.83
CA PHE A 175 9.08 3.12 10.01
C PHE A 175 8.05 4.25 9.81
N HIS A 176 7.57 4.87 10.92
CA HIS A 176 6.61 5.98 10.83
C HIS A 176 7.27 7.24 10.26
N THR A 177 8.57 7.46 10.49
CA THR A 177 9.31 8.57 9.86
C THR A 177 9.31 8.44 8.34
N VAL A 178 9.62 7.27 7.79
CA VAL A 178 9.62 7.03 6.33
C VAL A 178 8.23 7.25 5.76
N PHE A 179 7.18 6.66 6.33
CA PHE A 179 5.83 6.77 5.78
C PHE A 179 5.19 8.13 5.99
N GLY A 180 5.52 8.82 7.08
CA GLY A 180 5.10 10.20 7.29
C GLY A 180 5.71 11.15 6.25
N LEU A 181 7.01 11.04 5.99
CA LEU A 181 7.70 11.82 4.96
C LEU A 181 7.19 11.49 3.55
N ALA A 182 6.98 10.21 3.23
CA ALA A 182 6.41 9.79 1.96
C ALA A 182 4.97 10.33 1.75
N GLY A 183 4.15 10.29 2.81
CA GLY A 183 2.81 10.89 2.79
C GLY A 183 2.84 12.40 2.58
N LEU A 184 3.72 13.12 3.27
CA LEU A 184 3.92 14.56 3.07
C LEU A 184 4.38 14.88 1.63
N SER A 185 5.26 14.04 1.07
CA SER A 185 5.75 14.18 -0.31
C SER A 185 4.61 14.05 -1.32
N LEU A 186 3.76 13.03 -1.22
CA LEU A 186 2.58 12.87 -2.09
C LEU A 186 1.57 14.02 -1.97
N LEU A 187 1.52 14.68 -0.80
CA LEU A 187 0.67 15.85 -0.58
C LEU A 187 1.29 17.17 -1.07
N GLY A 188 2.48 17.13 -1.67
CA GLY A 188 3.18 18.32 -2.16
C GLY A 188 3.68 19.25 -1.06
N TYR A 189 4.04 18.71 0.11
CA TYR A 189 4.59 19.51 1.21
C TYR A 189 5.90 20.17 0.79
N SER A 190 6.01 21.47 1.07
CA SER A 190 7.14 22.29 0.63
C SER A 190 8.48 21.74 1.13
N GLY A 191 9.44 21.63 0.23
CA GLY A 191 10.80 21.14 0.53
C GLY A 191 11.00 19.65 0.34
N LEU A 192 9.95 18.89 0.02
CA LEU A 192 10.05 17.48 -0.36
C LEU A 192 9.88 17.31 -1.88
N VAL A 193 10.65 16.36 -2.42
CA VAL A 193 10.48 15.92 -3.82
C VAL A 193 9.34 14.92 -3.85
N GLU A 194 8.45 15.03 -4.85
CA GLU A 194 7.33 14.09 -5.02
C GLU A 194 7.85 12.67 -5.27
N VAL A 195 7.34 11.72 -4.49
CA VAL A 195 7.67 10.29 -4.64
C VAL A 195 6.68 9.62 -5.59
N ASP A 196 7.13 8.54 -6.24
CA ASP A 196 6.25 7.66 -7.00
C ASP A 196 5.36 6.86 -6.03
N PRO A 197 4.04 6.80 -6.23
CA PRO A 197 3.13 6.05 -5.35
C PRO A 197 3.20 4.53 -5.50
N VAL A 198 3.96 4.00 -6.47
CA VAL A 198 4.03 2.56 -6.79
C VAL A 198 5.28 1.91 -6.20
#